data_4b6d3baaaf67bec98f492cd797693133
#
_entry.id   4b6d3baaaf67bec98f492cd797693133
#
_cell.length_a   1.000
_cell.length_b   1.000
_cell.length_c   1.000
_cell.angle_alpha   90.00
_cell.angle_beta   90.00
_cell.angle_gamma   90.00
#
_symmetry.space_group_name_H-M   'P 1'
#
loop_
_entity.id
_entity.type
_entity.pdbx_description
1 polymer ?
#
loop_
_entity_poly.entity_id
_entity_poly.type
_entity_poly.pdbx_seq_one_letter_code
_entity_poly.pdbx_strand_id
1 'polypeptide(L)'
;FDYVIPLAGLVGAPLCEKRKKDAIEINLNAVKDLVSMLSKKQRIIFTNSNSGYGIGSKQKFCDENSPLNPISLYGRTKVDAEKIVMKFKNSISFRLATVFGYSYRMRTDLLLNNLVLLSLRDKKLDIFESNFRRNFVHVSDVCDGIIYAIYNFSKLKSNVYNLGMSKANITKFEMVKKIKKYIKKL
;
A
#
# COMPACT_ATOMS: atom_id res chain seq x y z
N PHE A 1 0.91 -18.99 -17.07
CA PHE A 1 0.03 -17.98 -16.43
C PHE A 1 -0.09 -16.78 -17.33
N ASP A 2 -1.30 -16.22 -17.47
CA ASP A 2 -1.54 -15.02 -18.28
C ASP A 2 -1.31 -13.74 -17.46
N TYR A 3 -1.63 -13.78 -16.18
CA TYR A 3 -1.46 -12.70 -15.22
C TYR A 3 -0.50 -13.07 -14.10
N VAL A 4 0.34 -12.12 -13.71
CA VAL A 4 1.21 -12.22 -12.56
C VAL A 4 0.92 -11.05 -11.62
N ILE A 5 0.63 -11.37 -10.37
CA ILE A 5 0.33 -10.38 -9.32
C ILE A 5 1.29 -10.64 -8.16
N PRO A 6 2.47 -10.00 -8.14
CA PRO A 6 3.48 -10.25 -7.11
C PRO A 6 3.05 -9.61 -5.79
N LEU A 7 2.57 -10.43 -4.85
CA LEU A 7 2.16 -10.01 -3.52
C LEU A 7 3.23 -10.23 -2.44
N ALA A 8 4.28 -10.99 -2.77
CA ALA A 8 5.40 -11.19 -1.86
C ALA A 8 6.15 -9.88 -1.60
N GLY A 9 6.45 -9.61 -0.34
CA GLY A 9 7.16 -8.39 0.03
C GLY A 9 7.46 -8.30 1.52
N LEU A 10 8.55 -7.64 1.87
CA LEU A 10 8.85 -7.23 3.22
C LEU A 10 8.20 -5.86 3.47
N VAL A 11 7.15 -5.81 4.28
CA VAL A 11 6.27 -4.64 4.39
C VAL A 11 6.49 -3.88 5.69
N GLY A 12 6.58 -2.56 5.57
CA GLY A 12 6.69 -1.62 6.69
C GLY A 12 8.10 -1.08 6.89
N ALA A 13 8.19 0.23 7.14
CA ALA A 13 9.47 0.93 7.28
C ALA A 13 10.36 0.35 8.41
N PRO A 14 9.83 0.07 9.64
CA PRO A 14 10.67 -0.45 10.72
C PRO A 14 11.29 -1.82 10.40
N LEU A 15 10.51 -2.71 9.77
CA LEU A 15 10.99 -4.04 9.44
C LEU A 15 12.04 -3.99 8.32
N CYS A 16 11.83 -3.16 7.29
CA CYS A 16 12.79 -2.98 6.21
C CYS A 16 14.11 -2.36 6.69
N GLU A 17 14.05 -1.40 7.63
CA GLU A 17 15.27 -0.84 8.24
C GLU A 17 16.04 -1.87 9.07
N LYS A 18 15.34 -2.75 9.79
CA LYS A 18 15.94 -3.85 10.56
C LYS A 18 16.57 -4.93 9.66
N ARG A 19 15.95 -5.19 8.50
CA ARG A 19 16.34 -6.26 7.55
C ARG A 19 16.64 -5.66 6.18
N LYS A 20 17.61 -4.74 6.10
CA LYS A 20 17.90 -3.96 4.88
C LYS A 20 18.23 -4.81 3.67
N LYS A 21 19.08 -5.82 3.84
CA LYS A 21 19.47 -6.74 2.75
C LYS A 21 18.24 -7.46 2.20
N ASP A 22 17.42 -8.05 3.07
CA ASP A 22 16.23 -8.77 2.67
C ASP A 22 15.18 -7.84 2.04
N ALA A 23 15.08 -6.59 2.52
CA ALA A 23 14.18 -5.62 1.93
C ALA A 23 14.55 -5.28 0.48
N ILE A 24 15.83 -5.12 0.19
CA ILE A 24 16.33 -4.90 -1.18
C ILE A 24 16.11 -6.15 -2.03
N GLU A 25 16.47 -7.30 -1.50
CA GLU A 25 16.38 -8.57 -2.24
C GLU A 25 14.94 -8.91 -2.60
N ILE A 26 14.02 -8.85 -1.62
CA ILE A 26 12.63 -9.27 -1.80
C ILE A 26 11.81 -8.20 -2.54
N ASN A 27 11.96 -6.91 -2.17
CA ASN A 27 11.09 -5.86 -2.71
C ASN A 27 11.57 -5.28 -4.04
N LEU A 28 12.85 -5.44 -4.38
CA LEU A 28 13.43 -4.87 -5.59
C LEU A 28 14.02 -5.93 -6.50
N ASN A 29 15.02 -6.72 -6.05
CA ASN A 29 15.73 -7.66 -6.91
C ASN A 29 14.82 -8.79 -7.40
N ALA A 30 14.02 -9.39 -6.52
CA ALA A 30 13.06 -10.42 -6.90
C ALA A 30 12.02 -9.91 -7.92
N VAL A 31 11.60 -8.63 -7.82
CA VAL A 31 10.70 -8.03 -8.81
C VAL A 31 11.41 -7.80 -10.14
N LYS A 32 12.68 -7.38 -10.12
CA LYS A 32 13.51 -7.24 -11.32
C LYS A 32 13.66 -8.58 -12.05
N ASP A 33 13.99 -9.63 -11.31
CA ASP A 33 14.15 -10.97 -11.86
C ASP A 33 12.82 -11.49 -12.43
N LEU A 34 11.72 -11.31 -11.68
CA LEU A 34 10.39 -11.66 -12.16
C LEU A 34 10.07 -10.98 -13.49
N VAL A 35 10.28 -9.67 -13.61
CA VAL A 35 9.99 -8.92 -14.85
C VAL A 35 10.87 -9.41 -15.99
N SER A 36 12.13 -9.78 -15.75
CA SER A 36 13.03 -10.31 -16.76
C SER A 36 12.60 -11.67 -17.32
N MET A 37 11.86 -12.46 -16.53
CA MET A 37 11.33 -13.78 -16.92
C MET A 37 9.99 -13.71 -17.64
N LEU A 38 9.31 -12.56 -17.63
CA LEU A 38 8.00 -12.42 -18.28
C LEU A 38 8.11 -12.44 -19.80
N SER A 39 7.30 -13.26 -20.43
CA SER A 39 7.09 -13.22 -21.89
C SER A 39 6.26 -11.99 -22.30
N LYS A 40 6.41 -11.54 -23.54
CA LYS A 40 5.63 -10.39 -24.08
C LYS A 40 4.11 -10.59 -24.06
N LYS A 41 3.63 -11.82 -23.89
CA LYS A 41 2.19 -12.15 -23.81
C LYS A 41 1.64 -12.04 -22.39
N GLN A 42 2.50 -12.17 -21.38
CA GLN A 42 2.09 -12.11 -19.98
C GLN A 42 1.79 -10.67 -19.55
N ARG A 43 1.08 -10.54 -18.46
CA ARG A 43 0.59 -9.28 -17.90
C ARG A 43 0.96 -9.21 -16.43
N ILE A 44 1.41 -8.06 -15.96
CA ILE A 44 1.74 -7.86 -14.54
C ILE A 44 0.88 -6.76 -13.94
N ILE A 45 0.28 -7.04 -12.78
CA ILE A 45 -0.41 -6.05 -11.94
C ILE A 45 0.40 -5.93 -10.65
N PHE A 46 1.15 -4.86 -10.51
CA PHE A 46 2.06 -4.64 -9.41
C PHE A 46 1.37 -3.86 -8.29
N THR A 47 1.39 -4.43 -7.08
CA THR A 47 0.91 -3.74 -5.89
C THR A 47 2.05 -2.96 -5.25
N ASN A 48 2.05 -1.65 -5.46
CA ASN A 48 2.95 -0.69 -4.86
C ASN A 48 2.33 -0.05 -3.61
N SER A 49 2.89 1.03 -3.11
CA SER A 49 2.46 1.73 -1.91
C SER A 49 2.51 3.24 -2.09
N ASN A 50 1.57 3.95 -1.49
CA ASN A 50 1.59 5.40 -1.38
C ASN A 50 2.78 5.94 -0.55
N SER A 51 3.55 5.08 0.12
CA SER A 51 4.80 5.44 0.80
C SER A 51 5.85 6.03 -0.16
N GLY A 52 5.68 5.82 -1.46
CA GLY A 52 6.50 6.42 -2.51
C GLY A 52 6.40 7.94 -2.56
N TYR A 53 5.29 8.53 -2.17
CA TYR A 53 5.12 10.00 -2.17
C TYR A 53 5.87 10.70 -1.02
N GLY A 54 6.25 9.95 0.02
CA GLY A 54 6.90 10.51 1.21
C GLY A 54 5.96 11.38 2.04
N ILE A 55 6.45 12.55 2.47
CA ILE A 55 5.63 13.54 3.18
C ILE A 55 4.92 14.40 2.15
N GLY A 56 3.61 14.20 2.04
CA GLY A 56 2.77 15.00 1.16
C GLY A 56 2.68 16.47 1.58
N SER A 57 2.22 17.32 0.67
CA SER A 57 1.90 18.72 0.98
C SER A 57 0.70 18.81 1.91
N LYS A 58 0.70 19.80 2.82
CA LYS A 58 -0.46 20.09 3.69
C LYS A 58 -1.68 20.58 2.89
N GLN A 59 -1.48 21.09 1.70
CA GLN A 59 -2.47 21.82 0.91
C GLN A 59 -3.02 21.02 -0.28
N LYS A 60 -2.36 19.94 -0.70
CA LYS A 60 -2.73 19.22 -1.92
C LYS A 60 -2.59 17.70 -1.73
N PHE A 61 -3.60 16.97 -2.18
CA PHE A 61 -3.51 15.51 -2.25
C PHE A 61 -2.50 15.08 -3.33
N CYS A 62 -1.76 14.00 -3.07
CA CYS A 62 -0.91 13.40 -4.08
C CYS A 62 -1.78 12.64 -5.10
N ASP A 63 -1.53 12.92 -6.36
CA ASP A 63 -2.03 12.17 -7.51
C ASP A 63 -0.90 11.36 -8.16
N GLU A 64 -1.19 10.64 -9.24
CA GLU A 64 -0.23 9.78 -9.91
C GLU A 64 0.94 10.55 -10.54
N ASN A 65 0.77 11.84 -10.84
CA ASN A 65 1.78 12.74 -11.40
C ASN A 65 2.62 13.44 -10.31
N SER A 66 2.22 13.29 -9.05
CA SER A 66 2.94 13.90 -7.93
C SER A 66 4.35 13.29 -7.78
N PRO A 67 5.36 14.11 -7.43
CA PRO A 67 6.73 13.64 -7.27
C PRO A 67 6.84 12.52 -6.24
N LEU A 68 7.68 11.54 -6.52
CA LEU A 68 7.99 10.44 -5.61
C LEU A 68 9.24 10.79 -4.79
N ASN A 69 9.06 11.02 -3.49
CA ASN A 69 10.10 11.36 -2.53
C ASN A 69 10.08 10.43 -1.32
N PRO A 70 10.33 9.11 -1.50
CA PRO A 70 10.22 8.14 -0.44
C PRO A 70 11.27 8.38 0.66
N ILE A 71 10.84 8.47 1.92
CA ILE A 71 11.71 8.71 3.08
C ILE A 71 12.26 7.42 3.70
N SER A 72 11.59 6.29 3.52
CA SER A 72 11.99 5.00 4.09
C SER A 72 12.59 4.06 3.04
N LEU A 73 13.42 3.10 3.49
CA LEU A 73 13.93 2.04 2.63
C LEU A 73 12.79 1.26 1.96
N TYR A 74 11.71 0.98 2.70
CA TYR A 74 10.51 0.37 2.13
C TYR A 74 9.95 1.18 0.95
N GLY A 75 9.77 2.47 1.13
CA GLY A 75 9.27 3.35 0.06
C GLY A 75 10.22 3.40 -1.14
N ARG A 76 11.52 3.51 -0.90
CA ARG A 76 12.54 3.52 -1.96
C ARG A 76 12.53 2.24 -2.79
N THR A 77 12.61 1.07 -2.14
CA THR A 77 12.59 -0.22 -2.85
C THR A 77 11.32 -0.43 -3.66
N LYS A 78 10.17 0.00 -3.14
CA LYS A 78 8.89 -0.10 -3.85
C LYS A 78 8.81 0.86 -5.06
N VAL A 79 9.34 2.08 -4.94
CA VAL A 79 9.41 3.04 -6.08
C VAL A 79 10.35 2.52 -7.16
N ASP A 80 11.52 1.98 -6.80
CA ASP A 80 12.48 1.48 -7.78
C ASP A 80 11.96 0.22 -8.48
N ALA A 81 11.25 -0.66 -7.76
CA ALA A 81 10.55 -1.80 -8.36
C ALA A 81 9.45 -1.35 -9.33
N GLU A 82 8.65 -0.31 -8.98
CA GLU A 82 7.65 0.25 -9.89
C GLU A 82 8.28 0.74 -11.20
N LYS A 83 9.40 1.47 -11.12
CA LYS A 83 10.13 1.95 -12.31
C LYS A 83 10.55 0.79 -13.23
N ILE A 84 10.93 -0.36 -12.66
CA ILE A 84 11.28 -1.56 -13.44
C ILE A 84 10.03 -2.15 -14.09
N VAL A 85 8.97 -2.36 -13.31
CA VAL A 85 7.71 -2.91 -13.79
C VAL A 85 7.11 -2.05 -14.90
N MET A 86 7.14 -0.73 -14.78
CA MET A 86 6.57 0.19 -15.77
C MET A 86 7.34 0.26 -17.09
N LYS A 87 8.56 -0.30 -17.19
CA LYS A 87 9.25 -0.52 -18.47
C LYS A 87 8.65 -1.68 -19.26
N PHE A 88 7.91 -2.56 -18.61
CA PHE A 88 7.22 -3.66 -19.26
C PHE A 88 5.84 -3.20 -19.76
N LYS A 89 5.63 -3.25 -21.09
CA LYS A 89 4.42 -2.67 -21.74
C LYS A 89 3.09 -3.24 -21.22
N ASN A 90 3.08 -4.51 -20.81
CA ASN A 90 1.89 -5.14 -20.28
C ASN A 90 1.87 -5.09 -18.74
N SER A 91 1.98 -3.90 -18.20
CA SER A 91 2.00 -3.66 -16.75
C SER A 91 0.92 -2.67 -16.30
N ILE A 92 0.49 -2.83 -15.06
CA ILE A 92 -0.29 -1.87 -14.29
C ILE A 92 0.38 -1.79 -12.91
N SER A 93 0.53 -0.60 -12.35
CA SER A 93 0.95 -0.41 -10.96
C SER A 93 -0.16 0.24 -10.15
N PHE A 94 -0.49 -0.35 -9.00
CA PHE A 94 -1.37 0.26 -8.01
C PHE A 94 -0.57 0.79 -6.82
N ARG A 95 -0.58 2.09 -6.59
CA ARG A 95 -0.06 2.72 -5.37
C ARG A 95 -1.14 2.68 -4.30
N LEU A 96 -1.11 1.61 -3.50
CA LEU A 96 -2.11 1.36 -2.48
C LEU A 96 -2.03 2.37 -1.33
N ALA A 97 -3.16 2.85 -0.88
CA ALA A 97 -3.31 3.48 0.42
C ALA A 97 -2.99 2.47 1.54
N THR A 98 -3.02 2.89 2.79
CA THR A 98 -2.82 1.98 3.93
C THR A 98 -3.95 0.95 3.95
N VAL A 99 -3.61 -0.29 3.61
CA VAL A 99 -4.59 -1.39 3.56
C VAL A 99 -4.96 -1.81 4.97
N PHE A 100 -6.25 -2.01 5.21
CA PHE A 100 -6.79 -2.52 6.47
C PHE A 100 -7.93 -3.52 6.21
N GLY A 101 -8.38 -4.19 7.25
CA GLY A 101 -9.50 -5.11 7.20
C GLY A 101 -9.12 -6.50 7.66
N TYR A 102 -10.14 -7.33 7.81
CA TYR A 102 -9.98 -8.73 8.23
C TYR A 102 -9.32 -9.56 7.13
N SER A 103 -8.41 -10.44 7.54
CA SER A 103 -7.82 -11.46 6.67
C SER A 103 -7.39 -12.67 7.50
N TYR A 104 -7.26 -13.84 6.88
CA TYR A 104 -6.77 -15.05 7.56
C TYR A 104 -5.38 -14.86 8.19
N ARG A 105 -4.52 -14.06 7.56
CA ARG A 105 -3.26 -13.61 8.13
C ARG A 105 -3.35 -12.15 8.56
N MET A 106 -4.04 -11.92 9.67
CA MET A 106 -4.29 -10.57 10.18
C MET A 106 -2.98 -9.85 10.53
N ARG A 107 -2.77 -8.69 9.95
CA ARG A 107 -1.66 -7.78 10.24
C ARG A 107 -2.05 -6.83 11.37
N THR A 108 -1.88 -7.30 12.61
CA THR A 108 -2.21 -6.52 13.82
C THR A 108 -1.21 -5.40 14.12
N ASP A 109 -0.10 -5.36 13.43
CA ASP A 109 0.91 -4.29 13.48
C ASP A 109 0.58 -3.07 12.61
N LEU A 110 -0.38 -3.19 11.68
CA LEU A 110 -0.83 -2.06 10.87
C LEU A 110 -1.73 -1.12 11.67
N LEU A 111 -1.55 0.19 11.47
CA LEU A 111 -2.09 1.24 12.31
C LEU A 111 -3.57 1.06 12.69
N LEU A 112 -4.48 0.92 11.70
CA LEU A 112 -5.91 0.81 12.01
C LEU A 112 -6.25 -0.51 12.70
N ASN A 113 -5.70 -1.63 12.21
CA ASN A 113 -5.90 -2.94 12.81
C ASN A 113 -5.36 -2.97 14.25
N ASN A 114 -4.21 -2.35 14.50
CA ASN A 114 -3.61 -2.23 15.83
C ASN A 114 -4.47 -1.39 16.77
N LEU A 115 -4.95 -0.24 16.33
CA LEU A 115 -5.82 0.62 17.15
C LEU A 115 -7.11 -0.11 17.55
N VAL A 116 -7.72 -0.85 16.63
CA VAL A 116 -8.92 -1.65 16.95
C VAL A 116 -8.59 -2.75 17.96
N LEU A 117 -7.48 -3.48 17.77
CA LEU A 117 -7.04 -4.53 18.67
C LEU A 117 -6.81 -3.99 20.09
N LEU A 118 -6.03 -2.89 20.22
CA LEU A 118 -5.74 -2.25 21.50
C LEU A 118 -7.03 -1.71 22.16
N SER A 119 -7.93 -1.14 21.37
CA SER A 119 -9.22 -0.67 21.88
C SER A 119 -10.07 -1.78 22.50
N LEU A 120 -10.04 -2.97 21.92
CA LEU A 120 -10.77 -4.13 22.44
C LEU A 120 -10.10 -4.76 23.65
N ARG A 121 -8.77 -4.86 23.62
CA ARG A 121 -7.98 -5.52 24.66
C ARG A 121 -7.79 -4.64 25.89
N ASP A 122 -7.30 -3.42 25.69
CA ASP A 122 -6.80 -2.55 26.78
C ASP A 122 -7.81 -1.47 27.15
N LYS A 123 -8.83 -1.22 26.32
CA LYS A 123 -9.85 -0.17 26.49
C LYS A 123 -9.25 1.23 26.69
N LYS A 124 -8.00 1.42 26.28
CA LYS A 124 -7.23 2.65 26.35
C LYS A 124 -6.36 2.77 25.10
N LEU A 125 -6.27 3.97 24.55
CA LEU A 125 -5.39 4.28 23.43
C LEU A 125 -4.54 5.51 23.74
N ASP A 126 -3.23 5.34 23.66
CA ASP A 126 -2.29 6.47 23.64
C ASP A 126 -1.98 6.80 22.17
N ILE A 127 -2.28 8.02 21.76
CA ILE A 127 -2.16 8.45 20.36
C ILE A 127 -1.05 9.49 20.25
N PHE A 128 0.01 9.13 19.55
CA PHE A 128 1.07 10.03 19.16
C PHE A 128 0.78 10.63 17.78
N GLU A 129 1.14 11.91 17.57
CA GLU A 129 0.95 12.63 16.30
C GLU A 129 -0.51 12.53 15.80
N SER A 130 -1.46 12.88 16.65
CA SER A 130 -2.90 12.70 16.45
C SER A 130 -3.43 13.37 15.18
N ASN A 131 -2.81 14.47 14.74
CA ASN A 131 -3.21 15.25 13.57
C ASN A 131 -2.60 14.74 12.24
N PHE A 132 -1.74 13.72 12.29
CA PHE A 132 -1.14 13.18 11.08
C PHE A 132 -2.18 12.43 10.27
N ARG A 133 -2.39 12.85 9.01
CA ARG A 133 -3.34 12.24 8.08
C ARG A 133 -2.74 11.05 7.36
N ARG A 134 -3.57 10.03 7.12
CA ARG A 134 -3.27 8.90 6.25
C ARG A 134 -4.49 8.53 5.43
N ASN A 135 -4.25 8.08 4.23
CA ASN A 135 -5.29 7.49 3.40
C ASN A 135 -5.37 5.99 3.68
N PHE A 136 -6.60 5.46 3.70
CA PHE A 136 -6.89 4.05 3.96
C PHE A 136 -7.72 3.46 2.82
N VAL A 137 -7.57 2.14 2.65
CA VAL A 137 -8.37 1.33 1.72
C VAL A 137 -8.66 -0.02 2.37
N HIS A 138 -9.89 -0.50 2.25
CA HIS A 138 -10.22 -1.83 2.76
C HIS A 138 -9.65 -2.91 1.83
N VAL A 139 -9.26 -4.05 2.39
CA VAL A 139 -8.64 -5.15 1.63
C VAL A 139 -9.56 -5.68 0.52
N SER A 140 -10.88 -5.70 0.73
CA SER A 140 -11.84 -6.07 -0.32
C SER A 140 -11.81 -5.11 -1.51
N ASP A 141 -11.72 -3.79 -1.24
CA ASP A 141 -11.66 -2.79 -2.32
C ASP A 141 -10.37 -2.94 -3.14
N VAL A 142 -9.27 -3.39 -2.50
CA VAL A 142 -8.04 -3.72 -3.22
C VAL A 142 -8.25 -4.94 -4.12
N CYS A 143 -8.92 -5.98 -3.63
CA CYS A 143 -9.27 -7.16 -4.43
C CYS A 143 -10.16 -6.78 -5.62
N ASP A 144 -11.18 -5.98 -5.38
CA ASP A 144 -12.09 -5.50 -6.43
C ASP A 144 -11.34 -4.66 -7.48
N GLY A 145 -10.41 -3.81 -7.05
CA GLY A 145 -9.55 -3.03 -7.93
C GLY A 145 -8.66 -3.91 -8.81
N ILE A 146 -8.08 -4.98 -8.25
CA ILE A 146 -7.27 -5.95 -9.01
C ILE A 146 -8.15 -6.71 -10.01
N ILE A 147 -9.32 -7.18 -9.59
CA ILE A 147 -10.28 -7.89 -10.45
C ILE A 147 -10.73 -6.98 -11.60
N TYR A 148 -11.07 -5.72 -11.29
CA TYR A 148 -11.41 -4.73 -12.31
C TYR A 148 -10.28 -4.51 -13.32
N ALA A 149 -9.04 -4.46 -12.84
CA ALA A 149 -7.87 -4.30 -13.70
C ALA A 149 -7.65 -5.52 -14.61
N ILE A 150 -7.93 -6.73 -14.14
CA ILE A 150 -7.87 -7.95 -14.97
C ILE A 150 -8.86 -7.85 -16.13
N TYR A 151 -10.12 -7.55 -15.85
CA TYR A 151 -11.17 -7.43 -16.88
C TYR A 151 -10.97 -6.26 -17.84
N ASN A 152 -10.36 -5.16 -17.37
CA ASN A 152 -10.15 -3.96 -18.16
C ASN A 152 -8.67 -3.73 -18.56
N PHE A 153 -7.85 -4.76 -18.53
CA PHE A 153 -6.40 -4.64 -18.65
C PHE A 153 -5.94 -3.85 -19.88
N SER A 154 -6.54 -4.10 -21.03
CA SER A 154 -6.17 -3.43 -22.29
C SER A 154 -6.36 -1.91 -22.24
N LYS A 155 -7.33 -1.41 -21.46
CA LYS A 155 -7.60 0.02 -21.27
C LYS A 155 -6.68 0.65 -20.22
N LEU A 156 -6.26 -0.14 -19.23
CA LEU A 156 -5.55 0.36 -18.05
C LEU A 156 -4.04 0.16 -18.12
N LYS A 157 -3.54 -0.69 -19.01
CA LYS A 157 -2.12 -1.04 -19.09
C LYS A 157 -1.20 0.16 -19.33
N SER A 158 0.05 -0.01 -18.97
CA SER A 158 1.13 0.98 -19.07
C SER A 158 0.90 2.25 -18.25
N ASN A 159 0.09 2.15 -17.19
CA ASN A 159 -0.20 3.27 -16.31
C ASN A 159 -0.09 2.88 -14.83
N VAL A 160 0.06 3.92 -14.01
CA VAL A 160 0.05 3.86 -12.56
C VAL A 160 -1.26 4.44 -12.06
N TYR A 161 -1.83 3.85 -11.03
CA TYR A 161 -3.07 4.32 -10.42
C TYR A 161 -2.95 4.35 -8.90
N ASN A 162 -3.46 5.41 -8.27
CA ASN A 162 -3.68 5.42 -6.84
C ASN A 162 -4.91 4.58 -6.50
N LEU A 163 -4.76 3.63 -5.60
CA LEU A 163 -5.87 2.83 -5.10
C LEU A 163 -6.11 3.14 -3.61
N GLY A 164 -7.09 3.96 -3.37
CA GLY A 164 -7.47 4.46 -2.06
C GLY A 164 -8.84 5.14 -2.10
N MET A 165 -9.31 5.56 -0.95
CA MET A 165 -10.59 6.24 -0.84
C MET A 165 -10.39 7.68 -0.34
N SER A 166 -10.78 8.70 -1.12
CA SER A 166 -10.61 10.11 -0.75
C SER A 166 -11.26 10.45 0.60
N LYS A 167 -12.45 9.88 0.88
CA LYS A 167 -13.16 10.05 2.16
C LYS A 167 -12.48 9.36 3.34
N ALA A 168 -11.52 8.45 3.09
CA ALA A 168 -10.74 7.75 4.11
C ALA A 168 -9.35 8.38 4.33
N ASN A 169 -9.12 9.59 3.85
CA ASN A 169 -7.95 10.37 4.19
C ASN A 169 -8.21 11.14 5.50
N ILE A 170 -7.94 10.45 6.61
CA ILE A 170 -8.30 10.90 7.95
C ILE A 170 -7.10 10.97 8.89
N THR A 171 -7.22 11.79 9.95
CA THR A 171 -6.24 11.85 11.03
C THR A 171 -6.36 10.64 11.96
N LYS A 172 -5.31 10.36 12.73
CA LYS A 172 -5.39 9.34 13.80
C LYS A 172 -6.51 9.66 14.80
N PHE A 173 -6.71 10.95 15.12
CA PHE A 173 -7.76 11.40 16.03
C PHE A 173 -9.17 11.12 15.46
N GLU A 174 -9.42 11.45 14.19
CA GLU A 174 -10.68 11.15 13.50
C GLU A 174 -10.94 9.63 13.44
N MET A 175 -9.88 8.84 13.26
CA MET A 175 -9.96 7.38 13.27
C MET A 175 -10.43 6.85 14.63
N VAL A 176 -9.82 7.31 15.71
CA VAL A 176 -10.21 6.91 17.08
C VAL A 176 -11.63 7.34 17.40
N LYS A 177 -12.06 8.55 16.98
CA LYS A 177 -13.47 8.94 17.10
C LYS A 177 -14.43 7.97 16.41
N LYS A 178 -14.04 7.43 15.24
CA LYS A 178 -14.84 6.41 14.55
C LYS A 178 -14.84 5.09 15.33
N ILE A 179 -13.70 4.61 15.83
CA ILE A 179 -13.60 3.40 16.64
C ILE A 179 -14.48 3.50 17.89
N LYS A 180 -14.47 4.63 18.59
CA LYS A 180 -15.30 4.87 19.78
C LYS A 180 -16.79 4.72 19.55
N LYS A 181 -17.29 4.96 18.35
CA LYS A 181 -18.72 4.76 18.03
C LYS A 181 -19.14 3.29 18.12
N TYR A 182 -18.21 2.38 17.91
CA TYR A 182 -18.46 0.93 17.92
C TYR A 182 -18.03 0.25 19.21
N ILE A 183 -17.05 0.82 19.91
CA ILE A 183 -16.51 0.28 21.16
C ILE A 183 -16.91 1.23 22.32
N LYS A 184 -18.07 0.96 22.92
CA LYS A 184 -18.70 1.85 23.94
C LYS A 184 -17.91 2.09 25.22
N LYS A 185 -16.84 1.32 25.50
CA LYS A 185 -16.04 1.41 26.73
C LYS A 185 -14.61 1.93 26.49
N LEU A 186 -14.39 2.60 25.38
CA LEU A 186 -13.08 3.18 25.02
C LEU A 186 -12.95 4.64 25.49
#